data_6a87bf17dfb0576ddc5ce8d825e4cf53
#
_entry.id   6a87bf17dfb0576ddc5ce8d825e4cf53
#
_cell.length_a   1.000
_cell.length_b   1.000
_cell.length_c   1.000
_cell.angle_alpha   90.00
_cell.angle_beta   90.00
_cell.angle_gamma   90.00
#
_symmetry.space_group_name_H-M   'P 1'
#
loop_
_entity.id
_entity.type
_entity.pdbx_description
1 polymer ?
#
loop_
_entity_poly.entity_id
_entity_poly.type
_entity_poly.pdbx_seq_one_letter_code
_entity_poly.pdbx_strand_id
1 'polypeptide(L)'
;MTRKEMITNDKIGSATVVQHEDAVLKTAAQFFAKELLPYLGIDGKVISSAPTESIVLNLKKFYEDINLIMEDGTWKHFEFQSKNEGIPSLKRFRSYEAVTTYVLYSGNIQNPVTSFTEGINTYHVIPIIMKDHSADDLIKTLKEKASSGDILTKADLVPLTLIPLMDGQLSQKERFLQAFSLTENTKDISSEDLQKIEAMIYTMADKFLENDDFEHVKEGIRMTRLGQMLFNDGFNDGFNNGSQKKQLEISRNLIGKLSDASIAETTGLPLDVILKLKKEQTMKV
;
A
#
# COMPACT_ATOMS: atom_id res chain seq x y z
N MET A 1 -18.93 -9.50 34.65
CA MET A 1 -18.21 -9.31 33.34
C MET A 1 -19.24 -8.87 32.34
N THR A 2 -19.26 -7.63 32.01
CA THR A 2 -20.33 -6.96 31.29
C THR A 2 -19.98 -6.82 29.79
N ARG A 3 -20.97 -7.01 28.97
CA ARG A 3 -21.08 -7.01 27.50
C ARG A 3 -20.49 -5.77 26.76
N LYS A 4 -19.63 -5.00 27.40
CA LYS A 4 -19.07 -3.74 26.88
C LYS A 4 -17.63 -3.81 26.37
N GLU A 5 -16.91 -4.92 26.59
CA GLU A 5 -15.49 -5.04 26.21
C GLU A 5 -15.24 -5.79 24.88
N MET A 6 -16.32 -6.31 24.23
CA MET A 6 -16.18 -7.04 22.96
C MET A 6 -16.38 -6.21 21.68
N ILE A 7 -16.65 -4.90 21.79
CA ILE A 7 -17.00 -4.06 20.61
C ILE A 7 -15.82 -3.22 20.11
N THR A 8 -14.67 -3.21 20.80
CA THR A 8 -13.56 -2.30 20.45
C THR A 8 -12.50 -2.88 19.51
N ASN A 9 -12.42 -4.20 19.29
CA ASN A 9 -11.38 -4.79 18.43
C ASN A 9 -11.74 -4.88 16.95
N ASP A 10 -13.04 -4.96 16.58
CA ASP A 10 -13.42 -5.10 15.15
C ASP A 10 -13.36 -3.79 14.35
N LYS A 11 -13.38 -2.62 15.01
CA LYS A 11 -13.31 -1.33 14.30
C LYS A 11 -11.90 -0.86 13.97
N ILE A 12 -10.90 -1.32 14.70
CA ILE A 12 -9.49 -0.92 14.46
C ILE A 12 -8.95 -1.70 13.25
N GLY A 13 -9.27 -2.98 13.11
CA GLY A 13 -8.84 -3.81 11.97
C GLY A 13 -9.41 -3.35 10.62
N SER A 14 -10.69 -2.96 10.56
CA SER A 14 -11.32 -2.56 9.30
C SER A 14 -10.87 -1.19 8.78
N ALA A 15 -10.53 -0.25 9.65
CA ALA A 15 -10.03 1.07 9.25
C ALA A 15 -8.60 0.98 8.69
N THR A 16 -7.74 0.14 9.28
CA THR A 16 -6.35 -0.04 8.83
C THR A 16 -6.28 -0.75 7.48
N VAL A 17 -7.15 -1.73 7.25
CA VAL A 17 -7.20 -2.51 6.00
C VAL A 17 -7.66 -1.67 4.80
N VAL A 18 -8.61 -0.74 4.99
CA VAL A 18 -9.05 0.18 3.91
C VAL A 18 -7.95 1.17 3.53
N GLN A 19 -7.13 1.61 4.50
CA GLN A 19 -6.05 2.56 4.26
C GLN A 19 -4.92 2.00 3.37
N HIS A 20 -4.63 0.69 3.42
CA HIS A 20 -3.54 0.09 2.64
C HIS A 20 -3.83 0.07 1.13
N GLU A 21 -5.04 -0.30 0.71
CA GLU A 21 -5.43 -0.29 -0.71
C GLU A 21 -5.40 1.13 -1.29
N ASP A 22 -6.03 2.07 -0.60
CA ASP A 22 -6.06 3.47 -0.97
C ASP A 22 -4.63 4.04 -1.08
N ALA A 23 -3.76 3.73 -0.12
CA ALA A 23 -2.36 4.14 -0.15
C ALA A 23 -1.60 3.57 -1.36
N VAL A 24 -1.83 2.28 -1.70
CA VAL A 24 -1.19 1.66 -2.87
C VAL A 24 -1.70 2.28 -4.17
N LEU A 25 -3.01 2.47 -4.31
CA LEU A 25 -3.60 3.07 -5.51
C LEU A 25 -3.13 4.51 -5.71
N LYS A 26 -3.07 5.30 -4.64
CA LYS A 26 -2.51 6.66 -4.66
C LYS A 26 -1.03 6.66 -5.03
N THR A 27 -0.24 5.73 -4.45
CA THR A 27 1.17 5.58 -4.77
C THR A 27 1.38 5.19 -6.23
N ALA A 28 0.62 4.20 -6.73
CA ALA A 28 0.67 3.79 -8.13
C ALA A 28 0.34 4.96 -9.08
N ALA A 29 -0.73 5.70 -8.80
CA ALA A 29 -1.10 6.85 -9.61
C ALA A 29 -0.11 8.02 -9.50
N GLN A 30 0.51 8.23 -8.34
CA GLN A 30 1.47 9.30 -8.14
C GLN A 30 2.81 9.05 -8.83
N PHE A 31 3.36 7.83 -8.71
CA PHE A 31 4.70 7.51 -9.21
C PHE A 31 4.70 6.91 -10.62
N PHE A 32 3.63 6.24 -11.01
CA PHE A 32 3.54 5.46 -12.24
C PHE A 32 2.33 5.86 -13.12
N ALA A 33 1.85 7.10 -13.01
CA ALA A 33 0.72 7.58 -13.81
C ALA A 33 0.92 7.35 -15.32
N LYS A 34 2.14 7.53 -15.82
CA LYS A 34 2.47 7.38 -17.25
C LYS A 34 2.28 5.95 -17.76
N GLU A 35 2.56 4.98 -16.93
CA GLU A 35 2.42 3.56 -17.20
C GLU A 35 0.99 3.07 -16.91
N LEU A 36 0.38 3.61 -15.85
CA LEU A 36 -0.92 3.19 -15.34
C LEU A 36 -2.08 3.69 -16.21
N LEU A 37 -2.05 4.96 -16.66
CA LEU A 37 -3.16 5.55 -17.41
C LEU A 37 -3.47 4.82 -18.73
N PRO A 38 -2.50 4.51 -19.60
CA PRO A 38 -2.76 3.75 -20.81
C PRO A 38 -3.35 2.37 -20.54
N TYR A 39 -2.89 1.69 -19.48
CA TYR A 39 -3.44 0.41 -19.07
C TYR A 39 -4.92 0.50 -18.65
N LEU A 40 -5.29 1.60 -17.99
CA LEU A 40 -6.67 1.88 -17.59
C LEU A 40 -7.52 2.49 -18.73
N GLY A 41 -7.00 2.54 -19.98
CA GLY A 41 -7.73 3.08 -21.13
C GLY A 41 -7.86 4.60 -21.12
N ILE A 42 -6.94 5.30 -20.45
CA ILE A 42 -6.97 6.76 -20.35
C ILE A 42 -5.89 7.37 -21.20
N ASP A 43 -6.31 8.05 -22.26
CA ASP A 43 -5.40 8.70 -23.19
C ASP A 43 -4.81 10.00 -22.65
N GLY A 44 -3.63 10.35 -23.16
CA GLY A 44 -2.93 11.60 -22.92
C GLY A 44 -1.66 11.44 -22.11
N LYS A 45 -0.81 12.44 -22.16
CA LYS A 45 0.50 12.45 -21.49
C LYS A 45 0.44 13.30 -20.22
N VAL A 46 0.76 12.68 -19.10
CA VAL A 46 0.84 13.34 -17.79
C VAL A 46 2.12 14.17 -17.71
N ILE A 47 2.00 15.43 -17.30
CA ILE A 47 3.13 16.32 -17.01
C ILE A 47 3.46 16.28 -15.50
N SER A 48 2.44 16.48 -14.67
CA SER A 48 2.61 16.54 -13.22
C SER A 48 1.31 16.19 -12.48
N SER A 49 1.41 15.95 -11.19
CA SER A 49 0.23 15.94 -10.30
C SER A 49 -0.16 17.36 -9.93
N ALA A 50 -1.45 17.59 -9.73
CA ALA A 50 -2.00 18.84 -9.21
C ALA A 50 -2.29 18.73 -7.71
N PRO A 51 -2.54 19.85 -7.01
CA PRO A 51 -3.00 19.84 -5.63
C PRO A 51 -4.26 19.02 -5.45
N THR A 52 -4.35 18.28 -4.35
CA THR A 52 -5.50 17.43 -3.99
C THR A 52 -6.41 18.07 -2.94
N GLU A 53 -6.10 19.31 -2.53
CA GLU A 53 -6.95 20.10 -1.63
C GLU A 53 -7.62 21.25 -2.40
N SER A 54 -8.95 21.30 -2.32
CA SER A 54 -9.74 22.45 -2.79
C SER A 54 -10.32 23.19 -1.59
N ILE A 55 -10.08 24.51 -1.51
CA ILE A 55 -10.63 25.36 -0.46
C ILE A 55 -11.82 26.12 -1.06
N VAL A 56 -13.03 25.69 -0.70
CA VAL A 56 -14.25 26.43 -1.02
C VAL A 56 -14.61 27.32 0.15
N LEU A 57 -15.04 28.57 -0.11
CA LEU A 57 -15.38 29.60 0.89
C LEU A 57 -16.45 29.19 1.94
N ASN A 58 -17.01 27.98 1.85
CA ASN A 58 -18.01 27.43 2.76
C ASN A 58 -17.46 26.63 3.95
N LEU A 59 -16.21 26.83 4.37
CA LEU A 59 -15.59 26.19 5.54
C LEU A 59 -15.54 24.63 5.51
N LYS A 60 -15.75 24.00 4.36
CA LYS A 60 -15.55 22.56 4.17
C LYS A 60 -14.29 22.34 3.36
N LYS A 61 -13.35 21.59 3.90
CA LYS A 61 -12.23 21.06 3.13
C LYS A 61 -12.72 19.82 2.38
N PHE A 62 -12.54 19.82 1.06
CA PHE A 62 -12.72 18.64 0.23
C PHE A 62 -11.33 18.10 -0.09
N TYR A 63 -11.13 16.80 0.09
CA TYR A 63 -9.92 16.10 -0.27
C TYR A 63 -10.23 15.25 -1.50
N GLU A 64 -9.45 15.45 -2.54
CA GLU A 64 -9.48 14.69 -3.78
C GLU A 64 -8.40 13.62 -3.71
N ASP A 65 -8.63 12.46 -4.34
CA ASP A 65 -7.64 11.40 -4.26
C ASP A 65 -6.40 11.74 -5.08
N ILE A 66 -6.53 12.00 -6.37
CA ILE A 66 -5.40 12.42 -7.23
C ILE A 66 -5.88 13.33 -8.35
N ASN A 67 -5.15 14.39 -8.59
CA ASN A 67 -5.28 15.25 -9.76
C ASN A 67 -4.02 15.19 -10.62
N LEU A 68 -4.19 14.98 -11.91
CA LEU A 68 -3.12 14.93 -12.89
C LEU A 68 -3.28 16.03 -13.92
N ILE A 69 -2.19 16.74 -14.21
CA ILE A 69 -2.12 17.73 -15.27
C ILE A 69 -1.60 17.04 -16.54
N MET A 70 -2.37 17.15 -17.61
CA MET A 70 -2.05 16.56 -18.92
C MET A 70 -1.24 17.53 -19.77
N GLU A 71 -0.58 17.03 -20.80
CA GLU A 71 0.24 17.84 -21.75
C GLU A 71 -0.58 18.90 -22.49
N ASP A 72 -1.86 18.63 -22.74
CA ASP A 72 -2.81 19.56 -23.37
C ASP A 72 -3.38 20.63 -22.40
N GLY A 73 -2.90 20.64 -21.14
CA GLY A 73 -3.35 21.57 -20.10
C GLY A 73 -4.66 21.16 -19.42
N THR A 74 -5.29 20.06 -19.83
CA THR A 74 -6.47 19.55 -19.13
C THR A 74 -6.10 18.87 -17.82
N TRP A 75 -7.06 18.82 -16.90
CA TRP A 75 -6.91 18.11 -15.65
C TRP A 75 -7.74 16.83 -15.66
N LYS A 76 -7.18 15.73 -15.15
CA LYS A 76 -7.89 14.48 -14.92
C LYS A 76 -7.87 14.18 -13.43
N HIS A 77 -9.05 14.06 -12.87
CA HIS A 77 -9.26 13.74 -11.47
C HIS A 77 -9.57 12.26 -11.32
N PHE A 78 -8.93 11.62 -10.36
CA PHE A 78 -9.14 10.21 -10.00
C PHE A 78 -9.71 10.09 -8.60
N GLU A 79 -10.71 9.23 -8.45
CA GLU A 79 -11.27 8.78 -7.18
C GLU A 79 -11.22 7.26 -7.11
N PHE A 80 -10.92 6.72 -5.94
CA PHE A 80 -10.84 5.29 -5.69
C PHE A 80 -12.00 4.86 -4.81
N GLN A 81 -12.82 3.90 -5.28
CA GLN A 81 -14.03 3.45 -4.61
C GLN A 81 -14.00 1.93 -4.42
N SER A 82 -13.91 1.46 -3.18
CA SER A 82 -14.05 0.04 -2.82
C SER A 82 -15.51 -0.35 -2.56
N LYS A 83 -16.41 0.63 -2.42
CA LYS A 83 -17.84 0.46 -2.19
C LYS A 83 -18.65 1.35 -3.13
N ASN A 84 -19.84 0.89 -3.52
CA ASN A 84 -20.76 1.70 -4.30
C ASN A 84 -21.57 2.62 -3.38
N GLU A 85 -21.13 3.87 -3.24
CA GLU A 85 -21.83 4.89 -2.44
C GLU A 85 -22.90 5.65 -3.24
N GLY A 86 -22.96 5.43 -4.55
CA GLY A 86 -23.97 6.02 -5.43
C GLY A 86 -23.92 7.56 -5.51
N ILE A 87 -25.09 8.21 -5.57
CA ILE A 87 -25.23 9.67 -5.74
C ILE A 87 -24.48 10.50 -4.70
N PRO A 88 -24.42 10.15 -3.39
CA PRO A 88 -23.62 10.91 -2.42
C PRO A 88 -22.17 11.12 -2.82
N SER A 89 -21.48 10.10 -3.34
CA SER A 89 -20.11 10.24 -3.85
C SER A 89 -20.05 11.19 -5.04
N LEU A 90 -20.96 11.03 -6.01
CA LEU A 90 -20.99 11.88 -7.20
C LEU A 90 -21.24 13.35 -6.84
N LYS A 91 -22.06 13.63 -5.82
CA LYS A 91 -22.27 15.01 -5.32
C LYS A 91 -21.01 15.59 -4.69
N ARG A 92 -20.21 14.75 -4.02
CA ARG A 92 -18.90 15.15 -3.50
C ARG A 92 -17.97 15.50 -4.66
N PHE A 93 -17.83 14.64 -5.65
CA PHE A 93 -16.93 14.86 -6.80
C PHE A 93 -17.31 16.08 -7.64
N ARG A 94 -18.62 16.36 -7.79
CA ARG A 94 -19.10 17.57 -8.49
C ARG A 94 -18.64 18.87 -7.82
N SER A 95 -18.32 18.87 -6.54
CA SER A 95 -17.87 20.09 -5.83
C SER A 95 -16.45 20.51 -6.20
N TYR A 96 -15.75 19.67 -6.95
CA TYR A 96 -14.42 19.96 -7.48
C TYR A 96 -14.52 20.82 -8.75
N GLU A 97 -13.38 21.36 -9.21
CA GLU A 97 -13.34 22.19 -10.42
C GLU A 97 -13.73 21.40 -11.68
N ALA A 98 -13.88 22.11 -12.81
CA ALA A 98 -14.28 21.50 -14.09
C ALA A 98 -13.16 20.60 -14.66
N VAL A 99 -13.10 19.39 -14.17
CA VAL A 99 -12.15 18.34 -14.56
C VAL A 99 -12.89 17.10 -15.04
N THR A 100 -12.23 16.29 -15.85
CA THR A 100 -12.75 14.95 -16.17
C THR A 100 -12.46 14.02 -14.97
N THR A 101 -13.51 13.59 -14.29
CA THR A 101 -13.40 12.68 -13.15
C THR A 101 -13.47 11.22 -13.59
N TYR A 102 -12.45 10.45 -13.28
CA TYR A 102 -12.40 9.00 -13.40
C TYR A 102 -12.60 8.38 -12.01
N VAL A 103 -13.44 7.36 -11.92
CA VAL A 103 -13.66 6.64 -10.67
C VAL A 103 -13.26 5.18 -10.87
N LEU A 104 -12.19 4.74 -10.18
CA LEU A 104 -11.75 3.36 -10.18
C LEU A 104 -12.51 2.59 -9.09
N TYR A 105 -13.29 1.62 -9.53
CA TYR A 105 -14.06 0.72 -8.67
C TYR A 105 -13.29 -0.59 -8.46
N SER A 106 -12.75 -0.78 -7.25
CA SER A 106 -11.93 -1.94 -6.90
C SER A 106 -12.74 -3.11 -6.31
N GLY A 107 -13.94 -2.83 -5.79
CA GLY A 107 -14.79 -3.84 -5.19
C GLY A 107 -15.60 -4.67 -6.23
N ASN A 108 -16.44 -5.57 -5.73
CA ASN A 108 -17.36 -6.31 -6.58
C ASN A 108 -18.59 -5.43 -6.97
N ILE A 109 -18.31 -4.37 -7.73
CA ILE A 109 -19.28 -3.37 -8.15
C ILE A 109 -19.56 -3.57 -9.63
N GLN A 110 -20.80 -4.01 -9.97
CA GLN A 110 -21.15 -4.33 -11.35
C GLN A 110 -21.79 -3.15 -12.10
N ASN A 111 -22.59 -2.35 -11.46
CA ASN A 111 -23.33 -1.26 -12.10
C ASN A 111 -23.30 -0.01 -11.21
N PRO A 112 -22.16 0.71 -11.16
CA PRO A 112 -22.08 1.92 -10.36
C PRO A 112 -22.99 3.02 -10.96
N VAL A 113 -23.45 3.91 -10.09
CA VAL A 113 -24.10 5.14 -10.55
C VAL A 113 -23.00 6.07 -11.06
N THR A 114 -23.05 6.42 -12.34
CA THR A 114 -22.02 7.24 -13.01
C THR A 114 -22.48 8.64 -13.35
N SER A 115 -23.75 8.96 -13.09
CA SER A 115 -24.29 10.30 -13.33
C SER A 115 -25.44 10.63 -12.40
N PHE A 116 -25.67 11.92 -12.20
CA PHE A 116 -26.91 12.43 -11.60
C PHE A 116 -27.25 13.79 -12.18
N THR A 117 -28.55 14.12 -12.19
CA THR A 117 -29.07 15.41 -12.66
C THR A 117 -29.61 16.21 -11.48
N GLU A 118 -29.28 17.47 -11.41
CA GLU A 118 -29.79 18.41 -10.42
C GLU A 118 -30.11 19.75 -11.11
N GLY A 119 -31.38 20.09 -11.17
CA GLY A 119 -31.88 21.19 -12.01
C GLY A 119 -31.63 20.93 -13.49
N ILE A 120 -30.93 21.85 -14.16
CA ILE A 120 -30.58 21.74 -15.60
C ILE A 120 -29.20 21.09 -15.82
N ASN A 121 -28.45 20.81 -14.78
CA ASN A 121 -27.09 20.30 -14.89
C ASN A 121 -27.05 18.79 -14.63
N THR A 122 -26.37 18.07 -15.52
CA THR A 122 -26.04 16.66 -15.31
C THR A 122 -24.53 16.53 -15.10
N TYR A 123 -24.16 15.86 -14.01
CA TYR A 123 -22.77 15.51 -13.73
C TYR A 123 -22.54 14.06 -14.09
N HIS A 124 -21.40 13.80 -14.76
CA HIS A 124 -20.97 12.47 -15.16
C HIS A 124 -19.57 12.18 -14.64
N VAL A 125 -19.30 10.93 -14.33
CA VAL A 125 -17.95 10.38 -14.10
C VAL A 125 -17.67 9.25 -15.09
N ILE A 126 -16.41 9.00 -15.39
CA ILE A 126 -15.99 7.87 -16.23
C ILE A 126 -15.61 6.71 -15.29
N PRO A 127 -16.37 5.60 -15.27
CA PRO A 127 -16.06 4.46 -14.42
C PRO A 127 -14.92 3.65 -15.01
N ILE A 128 -14.02 3.15 -14.14
CA ILE A 128 -13.04 2.13 -14.42
C ILE A 128 -13.35 0.97 -13.48
N ILE A 129 -13.86 -0.13 -14.02
CA ILE A 129 -14.29 -1.28 -13.23
C ILE A 129 -13.17 -2.31 -13.26
N MET A 130 -12.48 -2.52 -12.14
CA MET A 130 -11.34 -3.43 -12.08
C MET A 130 -11.72 -4.88 -12.41
N LYS A 131 -12.98 -5.27 -12.17
CA LYS A 131 -13.48 -6.59 -12.53
C LYS A 131 -13.69 -6.81 -14.03
N ASP A 132 -13.62 -5.77 -14.85
CA ASP A 132 -13.63 -5.90 -16.32
C ASP A 132 -12.23 -6.26 -16.87
N HIS A 133 -11.19 -6.22 -16.03
CA HIS A 133 -9.83 -6.63 -16.37
C HIS A 133 -9.58 -8.06 -15.86
N SER A 134 -8.88 -8.88 -16.66
CA SER A 134 -8.52 -10.26 -16.31
C SER A 134 -7.08 -10.32 -15.79
N ALA A 135 -6.91 -10.73 -14.53
CA ALA A 135 -5.58 -10.98 -13.95
C ALA A 135 -4.87 -12.14 -14.68
N ASP A 136 -5.64 -13.17 -15.04
CA ASP A 136 -5.10 -14.36 -15.69
C ASP A 136 -4.54 -14.04 -17.09
N ASP A 137 -5.27 -13.23 -17.86
CA ASP A 137 -4.82 -12.83 -19.20
C ASP A 137 -3.60 -11.91 -19.13
N LEU A 138 -3.58 -10.98 -18.18
CA LEU A 138 -2.41 -10.13 -17.95
C LEU A 138 -1.18 -10.97 -17.62
N ILE A 139 -1.27 -11.85 -16.64
CA ILE A 139 -0.17 -12.73 -16.21
C ILE A 139 0.30 -13.61 -17.37
N LYS A 140 -0.64 -14.19 -18.13
CA LYS A 140 -0.33 -15.03 -19.29
C LYS A 140 0.43 -14.25 -20.34
N THR A 141 -0.05 -13.07 -20.72
CA THR A 141 0.59 -12.22 -21.71
C THR A 141 2.01 -11.84 -21.32
N LEU A 142 2.24 -11.48 -20.05
CA LEU A 142 3.56 -11.13 -19.57
C LEU A 142 4.51 -12.32 -19.51
N LYS A 143 4.02 -13.51 -19.19
CA LYS A 143 4.81 -14.75 -19.25
C LYS A 143 5.20 -15.13 -20.69
N GLU A 144 4.29 -15.02 -21.62
CA GLU A 144 4.56 -15.25 -23.03
C GLU A 144 5.63 -14.28 -23.54
N LYS A 145 5.51 -12.98 -23.20
CA LYS A 145 6.50 -11.96 -23.52
C LYS A 145 7.87 -12.28 -22.93
N ALA A 146 7.94 -12.64 -21.66
CA ALA A 146 9.19 -13.01 -20.99
C ALA A 146 9.82 -14.29 -21.61
N SER A 147 8.97 -15.27 -21.98
CA SER A 147 9.41 -16.55 -22.57
C SER A 147 9.93 -16.39 -24.00
N SER A 148 9.44 -15.41 -24.76
CA SER A 148 9.97 -15.07 -26.08
C SER A 148 11.30 -14.32 -26.05
N GLY A 149 11.80 -13.99 -24.84
CA GLY A 149 13.05 -13.26 -24.65
C GLY A 149 12.90 -11.75 -24.70
N ASP A 150 11.66 -11.25 -24.79
CA ASP A 150 11.37 -9.83 -24.73
C ASP A 150 11.54 -9.30 -23.30
N ILE A 151 12.03 -8.07 -23.20
CA ILE A 151 12.24 -7.41 -21.92
C ILE A 151 10.92 -6.86 -21.37
N LEU A 152 10.61 -7.17 -20.11
CA LEU A 152 9.48 -6.56 -19.43
C LEU A 152 9.85 -5.13 -19.00
N THR A 153 8.96 -4.20 -19.34
CA THR A 153 9.10 -2.77 -19.05
C THR A 153 8.31 -2.37 -17.78
N LYS A 154 8.46 -1.13 -17.33
CA LYS A 154 7.61 -0.58 -16.27
C LYS A 154 6.12 -0.64 -16.62
N ALA A 155 5.77 -0.35 -17.86
CA ALA A 155 4.39 -0.42 -18.33
C ALA A 155 3.80 -1.85 -18.25
N ASP A 156 4.64 -2.87 -18.35
CA ASP A 156 4.25 -4.27 -18.17
C ASP A 156 4.05 -4.61 -16.67
N LEU A 157 4.91 -4.11 -15.79
CA LEU A 157 4.90 -4.51 -14.37
C LEU A 157 3.96 -3.69 -13.49
N VAL A 158 3.76 -2.40 -13.77
CA VAL A 158 2.89 -1.55 -12.94
C VAL A 158 1.47 -2.11 -12.82
N PRO A 159 0.82 -2.64 -13.87
CA PRO A 159 -0.50 -3.27 -13.75
C PRO A 159 -0.55 -4.47 -12.79
N LEU A 160 0.59 -5.14 -12.51
CA LEU A 160 0.63 -6.24 -11.54
C LEU A 160 0.27 -5.79 -10.12
N THR A 161 0.43 -4.52 -9.79
CA THR A 161 0.00 -3.97 -8.51
C THR A 161 -1.52 -3.98 -8.33
N LEU A 162 -2.28 -4.09 -9.43
CA LEU A 162 -3.74 -4.09 -9.44
C LEU A 162 -4.36 -5.48 -9.58
N ILE A 163 -3.57 -6.54 -9.77
CA ILE A 163 -4.09 -7.90 -10.03
C ILE A 163 -5.05 -8.44 -8.96
N PRO A 164 -4.93 -8.12 -7.65
CA PRO A 164 -5.89 -8.61 -6.68
C PRO A 164 -7.29 -8.00 -6.85
N LEU A 165 -7.40 -6.85 -7.53
CA LEU A 165 -8.64 -6.14 -7.79
C LEU A 165 -9.37 -6.64 -9.04
N MET A 166 -8.63 -7.31 -9.96
CA MET A 166 -9.15 -7.81 -11.24
C MET A 166 -9.98 -9.08 -11.07
N ASP A 167 -10.68 -9.48 -12.14
CA ASP A 167 -11.30 -10.80 -12.25
C ASP A 167 -10.28 -11.87 -12.66
N GLY A 168 -10.67 -13.16 -12.59
CA GLY A 168 -9.87 -14.31 -13.03
C GLY A 168 -10.13 -15.57 -12.22
N GLN A 169 -9.58 -16.71 -12.69
CA GLN A 169 -9.73 -18.04 -12.10
C GLN A 169 -8.61 -18.38 -11.12
N LEU A 170 -7.42 -17.79 -11.30
CA LEU A 170 -6.30 -17.99 -10.38
C LEU A 170 -6.67 -17.49 -8.98
N SER A 171 -6.31 -18.27 -7.97
CA SER A 171 -6.42 -17.84 -6.57
C SER A 171 -5.60 -16.58 -6.32
N GLN A 172 -5.97 -15.78 -5.31
CA GLN A 172 -5.21 -14.58 -4.96
C GLN A 172 -3.74 -14.91 -4.67
N LYS A 173 -3.48 -16.00 -3.95
CA LYS A 173 -2.12 -16.49 -3.69
C LYS A 173 -1.32 -16.73 -4.97
N GLU A 174 -1.91 -17.46 -5.93
CA GLU A 174 -1.24 -17.74 -7.21
C GLU A 174 -0.96 -16.46 -7.99
N ARG A 175 -1.90 -15.51 -8.01
CA ARG A 175 -1.69 -14.20 -8.66
C ARG A 175 -0.48 -13.49 -8.08
N PHE A 176 -0.34 -13.41 -6.76
CA PHE A 176 0.80 -12.75 -6.12
C PHE A 176 2.12 -13.47 -6.38
N LEU A 177 2.16 -14.79 -6.26
CA LEU A 177 3.37 -15.56 -6.57
C LEU A 177 3.82 -15.35 -8.01
N GLN A 178 2.87 -15.32 -8.96
CA GLN A 178 3.15 -15.09 -10.35
C GLN A 178 3.62 -13.65 -10.62
N ALA A 179 3.02 -12.66 -9.96
CA ALA A 179 3.43 -11.28 -10.06
C ALA A 179 4.89 -11.09 -9.61
N PHE A 180 5.26 -11.64 -8.45
CA PHE A 180 6.65 -11.58 -7.98
C PHE A 180 7.63 -12.30 -8.90
N SER A 181 7.27 -13.48 -9.43
CA SER A 181 8.11 -14.18 -10.40
C SER A 181 8.36 -13.35 -11.68
N LEU A 182 7.40 -12.55 -12.10
CA LEU A 182 7.56 -11.64 -13.25
C LEU A 182 8.47 -10.46 -12.94
N THR A 183 8.56 -9.99 -11.69
CA THR A 183 9.48 -8.91 -11.31
C THR A 183 10.95 -9.35 -11.24
N GLU A 184 11.23 -10.64 -11.05
CA GLU A 184 12.60 -11.15 -10.93
C GLU A 184 13.42 -11.04 -12.23
N ASN A 185 12.77 -11.09 -13.40
CA ASN A 185 13.40 -11.21 -14.71
C ASN A 185 13.48 -9.88 -15.47
N THR A 186 13.61 -8.76 -14.79
CA THR A 186 13.65 -7.42 -15.37
C THR A 186 15.05 -6.84 -15.39
N LYS A 187 15.52 -6.36 -16.57
CA LYS A 187 16.88 -5.81 -16.74
C LYS A 187 16.92 -4.29 -16.93
N ASP A 188 15.82 -3.70 -17.44
CA ASP A 188 15.80 -2.29 -17.86
C ASP A 188 14.96 -1.37 -16.96
N ILE A 189 14.59 -1.86 -15.76
CA ILE A 189 13.87 -1.08 -14.75
C ILE A 189 14.85 -0.66 -13.66
N SER A 190 14.80 0.62 -13.26
CA SER A 190 15.63 1.08 -12.15
C SER A 190 15.34 0.27 -10.88
N SER A 191 16.37 0.02 -10.09
CA SER A 191 16.21 -0.71 -8.82
C SER A 191 15.20 -0.03 -7.89
N GLU A 192 15.10 1.29 -7.93
CA GLU A 192 14.17 2.05 -7.11
C GLU A 192 12.72 1.85 -7.56
N ASP A 193 12.45 1.92 -8.87
CA ASP A 193 11.10 1.69 -9.41
C ASP A 193 10.66 0.25 -9.19
N LEU A 194 11.56 -0.73 -9.39
CA LEU A 194 11.26 -2.14 -9.15
C LEU A 194 10.91 -2.39 -7.68
N GLN A 195 11.67 -1.84 -6.75
CA GLN A 195 11.36 -1.93 -5.31
C GLN A 195 10.01 -1.30 -4.96
N LYS A 196 9.65 -0.17 -5.56
CA LYS A 196 8.33 0.44 -5.35
C LYS A 196 7.20 -0.47 -5.84
N ILE A 197 7.36 -1.06 -7.04
CA ILE A 197 6.39 -2.00 -7.61
C ILE A 197 6.24 -3.23 -6.70
N GLU A 198 7.35 -3.86 -6.32
CA GLU A 198 7.34 -5.02 -5.41
C GLU A 198 6.73 -4.69 -4.04
N ALA A 199 7.04 -3.51 -3.48
CA ALA A 199 6.46 -3.06 -2.21
C ALA A 199 4.94 -2.85 -2.31
N MET A 200 4.44 -2.32 -3.43
CA MET A 200 3.00 -2.19 -3.66
C MET A 200 2.32 -3.55 -3.78
N ILE A 201 2.92 -4.50 -4.54
CA ILE A 201 2.40 -5.87 -4.67
C ILE A 201 2.38 -6.55 -3.29
N TYR A 202 3.44 -6.39 -2.48
CA TYR A 202 3.54 -6.94 -1.13
C TYR A 202 2.46 -6.37 -0.19
N THR A 203 2.26 -5.06 -0.22
CA THR A 203 1.23 -4.39 0.61
C THR A 203 -0.18 -4.86 0.22
N MET A 204 -0.42 -5.10 -1.06
CA MET A 204 -1.69 -5.67 -1.51
C MET A 204 -1.83 -7.14 -1.10
N ALA A 205 -0.74 -7.92 -1.12
CA ALA A 205 -0.76 -9.31 -0.63
C ALA A 205 -1.12 -9.37 0.86
N ASP A 206 -0.55 -8.51 1.69
CA ASP A 206 -0.88 -8.39 3.12
C ASP A 206 -2.37 -8.11 3.36
N LYS A 207 -2.99 -7.33 2.48
CA LYS A 207 -4.42 -7.02 2.57
C LYS A 207 -5.34 -8.15 2.12
N PHE A 208 -5.00 -8.83 1.03
CA PHE A 208 -5.92 -9.73 0.31
C PHE A 208 -5.70 -11.20 0.63
N LEU A 209 -4.61 -11.57 1.32
CA LEU A 209 -4.32 -12.95 1.70
C LEU A 209 -4.56 -13.18 3.19
N GLU A 210 -5.00 -14.39 3.52
CA GLU A 210 -5.01 -14.89 4.89
C GLU A 210 -3.57 -15.25 5.33
N ASN A 211 -3.35 -15.34 6.65
CA ASN A 211 -2.00 -15.47 7.23
C ASN A 211 -1.17 -16.60 6.59
N ASP A 212 -1.74 -17.79 6.40
CA ASP A 212 -1.01 -18.94 5.85
C ASP A 212 -0.59 -18.72 4.39
N ASP A 213 -1.48 -18.17 3.57
CA ASP A 213 -1.18 -17.85 2.18
C ASP A 213 -0.22 -16.68 2.05
N PHE A 214 -0.30 -15.72 2.95
CA PHE A 214 0.64 -14.60 3.01
C PHE A 214 2.05 -15.06 3.39
N GLU A 215 2.20 -15.98 4.37
CA GLU A 215 3.51 -16.55 4.70
C GLU A 215 4.14 -17.29 3.50
N HIS A 216 3.34 -18.04 2.73
CA HIS A 216 3.84 -18.66 1.49
C HIS A 216 4.32 -17.63 0.46
N VAL A 217 3.60 -16.51 0.30
CA VAL A 217 4.04 -15.42 -0.58
C VAL A 217 5.33 -14.80 -0.07
N LYS A 218 5.47 -14.55 1.24
CA LYS A 218 6.72 -14.08 1.85
C LYS A 218 7.90 -15.00 1.56
N GLU A 219 7.72 -16.31 1.63
CA GLU A 219 8.77 -17.25 1.25
C GLU A 219 9.13 -17.12 -0.24
N GLY A 220 8.12 -16.99 -1.11
CA GLY A 220 8.33 -16.83 -2.55
C GLY A 220 9.11 -15.57 -2.91
N ILE A 221 8.89 -14.46 -2.21
CA ILE A 221 9.62 -13.19 -2.48
C ILE A 221 10.99 -13.12 -1.82
N ARG A 222 11.37 -14.07 -0.98
CA ARG A 222 12.64 -14.06 -0.22
C ARG A 222 13.87 -13.90 -1.11
N MET A 223 13.79 -14.36 -2.34
CA MET A 223 14.87 -14.25 -3.33
C MET A 223 14.84 -12.92 -4.09
N THR A 224 13.72 -12.18 -4.05
CA THR A 224 13.64 -10.85 -4.65
C THR A 224 14.47 -9.84 -3.85
N ARG A 225 14.80 -8.72 -4.47
CA ARG A 225 15.53 -7.64 -3.80
C ARG A 225 14.77 -7.07 -2.61
N LEU A 226 13.46 -6.89 -2.74
CA LEU A 226 12.59 -6.47 -1.63
C LEU A 226 12.64 -7.49 -0.49
N GLY A 227 12.51 -8.78 -0.79
CA GLY A 227 12.56 -9.85 0.22
C GLY A 227 13.89 -9.88 0.96
N GLN A 228 15.02 -9.69 0.26
CA GLN A 228 16.34 -9.58 0.88
C GLN A 228 16.47 -8.36 1.79
N MET A 229 15.93 -7.21 1.40
CA MET A 229 15.89 -6.01 2.25
C MET A 229 15.05 -6.23 3.50
N LEU A 230 13.82 -6.73 3.36
CA LEU A 230 12.93 -7.01 4.49
C LEU A 230 13.55 -8.04 5.45
N PHE A 231 14.23 -9.06 4.92
CA PHE A 231 14.94 -10.03 5.74
C PHE A 231 16.11 -9.40 6.50
N ASN A 232 16.93 -8.58 5.83
CA ASN A 232 18.07 -7.91 6.46
C ASN A 232 17.63 -6.90 7.53
N ASP A 233 16.58 -6.13 7.26
CA ASP A 233 16.01 -5.19 8.22
C ASP A 233 15.43 -5.91 9.43
N GLY A 234 14.64 -6.96 9.21
CA GLY A 234 14.10 -7.80 10.28
C GLY A 234 15.19 -8.52 11.09
N PHE A 235 16.27 -8.98 10.43
CA PHE A 235 17.41 -9.59 11.09
C PHE A 235 18.17 -8.57 11.95
N ASN A 236 18.45 -7.37 11.40
CA ASN A 236 19.14 -6.30 12.11
C ASN A 236 18.31 -5.81 13.30
N ASP A 237 17.01 -5.62 13.13
CA ASP A 237 16.09 -5.23 14.21
C ASP A 237 16.00 -6.32 15.27
N GLY A 238 15.91 -7.59 14.87
CA GLY A 238 15.90 -8.73 15.77
C GLY A 238 17.20 -8.88 16.57
N PHE A 239 18.32 -8.69 15.89
CA PHE A 239 19.65 -8.73 16.51
C PHE A 239 19.86 -7.57 17.50
N ASN A 240 19.49 -6.34 17.11
CA ASN A 240 19.61 -5.17 17.95
C ASN A 240 18.67 -5.26 19.17
N ASN A 241 17.41 -5.66 18.97
CA ASN A 241 16.45 -5.86 20.04
C ASN A 241 16.85 -7.01 20.98
N GLY A 242 17.39 -8.10 20.44
CA GLY A 242 17.90 -9.24 21.21
C GLY A 242 19.12 -8.86 22.05
N SER A 243 20.05 -8.12 21.46
CA SER A 243 21.24 -7.60 22.14
C SER A 243 20.86 -6.65 23.28
N GLN A 244 19.98 -5.68 23.03
CA GLN A 244 19.49 -4.75 24.04
C GLN A 244 18.77 -5.46 25.18
N LYS A 245 17.90 -6.42 24.88
CA LYS A 245 17.21 -7.22 25.93
C LYS A 245 18.21 -7.96 26.79
N LYS A 246 19.24 -8.57 26.19
CA LYS A 246 20.27 -9.28 26.91
C LYS A 246 21.16 -8.37 27.76
N GLN A 247 21.51 -7.19 27.27
CA GLN A 247 22.22 -6.16 28.02
C GLN A 247 21.40 -5.70 29.25
N LEU A 248 20.10 -5.47 29.10
CA LEU A 248 19.18 -5.12 30.18
C LEU A 248 19.06 -6.25 31.23
N GLU A 249 18.98 -7.50 30.79
CA GLU A 249 18.92 -8.68 31.66
C GLU A 249 20.20 -8.85 32.48
N ILE A 250 21.36 -8.77 31.81
CA ILE A 250 22.67 -8.82 32.49
C ILE A 250 22.79 -7.68 33.51
N SER A 251 22.40 -6.47 33.12
CA SER A 251 22.43 -5.32 34.02
C SER A 251 21.59 -5.53 35.28
N ARG A 252 20.36 -6.05 35.12
CA ARG A 252 19.48 -6.39 36.28
C ARG A 252 20.11 -7.41 37.20
N ASN A 253 20.83 -8.41 36.68
CA ASN A 253 21.48 -9.45 37.46
C ASN A 253 22.75 -8.95 38.18
N LEU A 254 23.36 -7.87 37.71
CA LEU A 254 24.55 -7.25 38.28
C LEU A 254 24.24 -6.14 39.29
N ILE A 255 23.04 -5.58 39.28
CA ILE A 255 22.59 -4.59 40.27
C ILE A 255 22.67 -5.20 41.69
N GLY A 256 23.31 -4.47 42.60
CA GLY A 256 23.60 -4.95 43.95
C GLY A 256 24.84 -5.80 44.12
N LYS A 257 25.48 -6.21 43.01
CA LYS A 257 26.73 -7.00 42.99
C LYS A 257 27.92 -6.20 42.55
N LEU A 258 27.75 -5.23 41.65
CA LEU A 258 28.79 -4.34 41.12
C LEU A 258 28.36 -2.86 41.29
N SER A 259 29.31 -1.94 41.16
CA SER A 259 29.02 -0.51 41.09
C SER A 259 28.23 -0.16 39.81
N ASP A 260 27.39 0.88 39.87
CA ASP A 260 26.60 1.32 38.73
C ASP A 260 27.49 1.68 37.53
N ALA A 261 28.66 2.26 37.74
CA ALA A 261 29.63 2.56 36.73
C ALA A 261 30.25 1.31 36.09
N SER A 262 30.58 0.30 36.88
CA SER A 262 31.12 -0.98 36.39
C SER A 262 30.04 -1.76 35.58
N ILE A 263 28.79 -1.67 35.97
CA ILE A 263 27.67 -2.27 35.20
C ILE A 263 27.53 -1.57 33.86
N ALA A 264 27.57 -0.25 33.81
CA ALA A 264 27.49 0.54 32.57
C ALA A 264 28.63 0.18 31.61
N GLU A 265 29.88 0.10 32.14
CA GLU A 265 31.07 -0.27 31.35
C GLU A 265 30.98 -1.72 30.81
N THR A 266 30.57 -2.66 31.63
CA THR A 266 30.46 -4.10 31.25
C THR A 266 29.36 -4.38 30.26
N THR A 267 28.25 -3.66 30.36
CA THR A 267 27.06 -3.92 29.54
C THR A 267 26.95 -3.00 28.32
N GLY A 268 27.74 -1.92 28.28
CA GLY A 268 27.66 -0.89 27.26
C GLY A 268 26.39 -0.02 27.34
N LEU A 269 25.58 -0.16 28.39
CA LEU A 269 24.40 0.67 28.60
C LEU A 269 24.79 2.01 29.26
N PRO A 270 24.13 3.12 28.89
CA PRO A 270 24.31 4.41 29.55
C PRO A 270 24.02 4.33 31.05
N LEU A 271 24.75 5.11 31.86
CA LEU A 271 24.63 5.09 33.32
C LEU A 271 23.22 5.46 33.83
N ASP A 272 22.54 6.38 33.15
CA ASP A 272 21.17 6.77 33.44
C ASP A 272 20.17 5.61 33.29
N VAL A 273 20.40 4.71 32.31
CA VAL A 273 19.62 3.47 32.14
C VAL A 273 19.85 2.53 33.32
N ILE A 274 21.08 2.35 33.78
CA ILE A 274 21.42 1.52 34.93
C ILE A 274 20.73 2.06 36.20
N LEU A 275 20.79 3.37 36.43
CA LEU A 275 20.13 4.03 37.56
C LEU A 275 18.60 3.87 37.53
N LYS A 276 18.01 3.86 36.32
CA LYS A 276 16.56 3.64 36.14
C LYS A 276 16.17 2.20 36.46
N LEU A 277 16.93 1.23 35.97
CA LEU A 277 16.74 -0.20 36.28
C LEU A 277 16.83 -0.49 37.78
N LYS A 278 17.77 0.14 38.47
CA LYS A 278 17.93 0.02 39.92
C LYS A 278 16.73 0.55 40.71
N LYS A 279 16.19 1.71 40.30
CA LYS A 279 14.95 2.25 40.87
C LYS A 279 13.76 1.32 40.66
N GLU A 280 13.60 0.73 39.46
CA GLU A 280 12.55 -0.21 39.15
C GLU A 280 12.61 -1.49 39.99
N GLN A 281 13.81 -1.99 40.33
CA GLN A 281 14.00 -3.15 41.17
C GLN A 281 13.69 -2.84 42.65
N THR A 282 14.02 -1.62 43.10
CA THR A 282 13.74 -1.20 44.51
C THR A 282 12.25 -0.92 44.77
N MET A 283 11.46 -0.61 43.70
CA MET A 283 10.00 -0.40 43.84
C MET A 283 9.20 -1.71 43.79
N LYS A 284 9.82 -2.83 43.48
CA LYS A 284 9.17 -4.15 43.39
C LYS A 284 9.38 -5.02 44.63
N VAL A 285 10.10 -4.54 45.61
CA VAL A 285 10.29 -5.14 46.96
C VAL A 285 9.47 -4.35 47.97
#